data_dd45fdc25caa15c4c6ceab71a104b7af
#
_entry.id   dd45fdc25caa15c4c6ceab71a104b7af
#
_cell.length_a   1.000
_cell.length_b   1.000
_cell.length_c   1.000
_cell.angle_alpha   90.00
_cell.angle_beta   90.00
_cell.angle_gamma   90.00
#
_symmetry.space_group_name_H-M   'P 1'
#
loop_
_entity.id
_entity.type
_entity.pdbx_description
1 polymer ?
#
loop_
_entity_poly.entity_id
_entity_poly.type
_entity_poly.pdbx_seq_one_letter_code
_entity_poly.pdbx_strand_id
1 'polypeptide(L)'
;EPYADSSAIPTYRVCQLARKQVTVALSGDGGDESFGGYRRYRMHLMEEKMRAALPMGVRRPLFGLLGRVYPKADWAPRVFRAKTTFQAMARDATEAYFHSVSILRGDMRRKLFSAEFRNRLGGYDALEVFRRHAAAAGTDDALALIQYLDLKTYLVGDINTKVDRASMAHSLEVREPLMDHKLVEWLATLPSGLKIQGNEGKYLFKKAMEPLLPDDVLYRPKMGFAVPLERWFRGPLKQRVRDAVLGETLAATGIFERSYLEHLVDAHQSGARDYSAPLWTLLMFEA
;
A
#
# COMPACT_ATOMS: atom_id res chain seq x y z
N GLU A 1 17.24 -6.23 -6.36
CA GLU A 1 16.45 -5.15 -5.75
C GLU A 1 15.36 -5.74 -4.86
N PRO A 2 15.36 -5.42 -3.55
CA PRO A 2 14.34 -5.93 -2.64
C PRO A 2 12.94 -5.49 -3.07
N TYR A 3 12.01 -6.43 -3.18
CA TYR A 3 10.64 -6.16 -3.57
C TYR A 3 9.65 -6.73 -2.54
N ALA A 4 8.86 -5.87 -1.91
CA ALA A 4 8.11 -6.22 -0.71
C ALA A 4 6.60 -6.49 -0.91
N ASP A 5 6.04 -6.39 -2.12
CA ASP A 5 4.65 -6.78 -2.35
C ASP A 5 4.53 -8.30 -2.56
N SER A 6 3.91 -8.98 -1.61
CA SER A 6 3.70 -10.43 -1.66
C SER A 6 2.80 -10.89 -2.81
N SER A 7 2.04 -9.98 -3.42
CA SER A 7 1.23 -10.29 -4.61
C SER A 7 2.08 -10.61 -5.86
N ALA A 8 3.41 -10.39 -5.79
CA ALA A 8 4.35 -10.90 -6.80
C ALA A 8 4.27 -12.42 -6.98
N ILE A 9 4.02 -13.18 -5.90
CA ILE A 9 3.91 -14.64 -5.95
C ILE A 9 2.78 -15.10 -6.87
N PRO A 10 1.50 -14.70 -6.64
CA PRO A 10 0.42 -15.08 -7.56
C PRO A 10 0.58 -14.46 -8.94
N THR A 11 1.11 -13.24 -9.07
CA THR A 11 1.38 -12.63 -10.38
C THR A 11 2.37 -13.47 -11.18
N TYR A 12 3.47 -13.90 -10.57
CA TYR A 12 4.45 -14.81 -11.19
C TYR A 12 3.78 -16.11 -11.70
N ARG A 13 2.91 -16.71 -10.90
CA ARG A 13 2.20 -17.95 -11.28
C ARG A 13 1.20 -17.73 -12.42
N VAL A 14 0.49 -16.61 -12.42
CA VAL A 14 -0.42 -16.24 -13.52
C VAL A 14 0.36 -16.05 -14.81
N CYS A 15 1.48 -15.32 -14.77
CA CYS A 15 2.35 -15.13 -15.94
C CYS A 15 2.91 -16.47 -16.48
N GLN A 16 3.34 -17.37 -15.58
CA GLN A 16 3.79 -18.71 -15.94
C GLN A 16 2.70 -19.52 -16.65
N LEU A 17 1.46 -19.43 -16.20
CA LEU A 17 0.33 -20.13 -16.82
C LEU A 17 -0.06 -19.50 -18.16
N ALA A 18 -0.18 -18.18 -18.21
CA ALA A 18 -0.54 -17.43 -19.42
C ALA A 18 0.46 -17.67 -20.56
N ARG A 19 1.76 -17.69 -20.23
CA ARG A 19 2.82 -17.91 -21.23
C ARG A 19 2.73 -19.27 -21.95
N LYS A 20 2.09 -20.25 -21.35
CA LYS A 20 1.85 -21.54 -22.01
C LYS A 20 0.88 -21.43 -23.19
N GLN A 21 0.06 -20.40 -23.24
CA GLN A 21 -1.00 -20.22 -24.24
C GLN A 21 -0.74 -19.02 -25.16
N VAL A 22 -0.10 -17.95 -24.64
CA VAL A 22 0.09 -16.68 -25.36
C VAL A 22 1.48 -16.11 -25.12
N THR A 23 1.93 -15.26 -26.06
CA THR A 23 3.18 -14.49 -25.92
C THR A 23 2.92 -13.07 -25.42
N VAL A 24 1.72 -12.54 -25.63
CA VAL A 24 1.28 -11.22 -25.22
C VAL A 24 -0.04 -11.35 -24.46
N ALA A 25 -0.16 -10.64 -23.35
CA ALA A 25 -1.40 -10.54 -22.57
C ALA A 25 -1.75 -9.08 -22.31
N LEU A 26 -3.05 -8.78 -22.22
CA LEU A 26 -3.53 -7.47 -21.78
C LEU A 26 -3.82 -7.53 -20.27
N SER A 27 -3.40 -6.50 -19.54
CA SER A 27 -3.66 -6.33 -18.10
C SER A 27 -4.57 -5.14 -17.83
N GLY A 28 -5.27 -5.19 -16.69
CA GLY A 28 -6.12 -4.10 -16.21
C GLY A 28 -5.42 -3.19 -15.19
N ASP A 29 -4.09 -3.28 -15.04
CA ASP A 29 -3.33 -2.45 -14.13
C ASP A 29 -3.43 -0.96 -14.52
N GLY A 30 -3.27 -0.05 -13.55
CA GLY A 30 -3.50 1.38 -13.73
C GLY A 30 -4.98 1.81 -13.65
N GLY A 31 -5.91 0.87 -13.80
CA GLY A 31 -7.34 1.19 -13.74
C GLY A 31 -7.86 1.56 -12.35
N ASP A 32 -7.26 1.04 -11.28
CA ASP A 32 -7.61 1.44 -9.92
C ASP A 32 -7.10 2.83 -9.59
N GLU A 33 -5.89 3.17 -10.02
CA GLU A 33 -5.23 4.46 -9.83
C GLU A 33 -5.97 5.57 -10.58
N SER A 34 -6.19 5.38 -11.86
CA SER A 34 -6.73 6.42 -12.73
C SER A 34 -8.23 6.65 -12.53
N PHE A 35 -9.02 5.59 -12.29
CA PHE A 35 -10.47 5.66 -12.12
C PHE A 35 -10.95 5.66 -10.66
N GLY A 36 -10.06 5.70 -9.68
CA GLY A 36 -10.46 5.79 -8.28
C GLY A 36 -10.98 4.47 -7.68
N GLY A 37 -10.41 3.31 -8.06
CA GLY A 37 -10.92 1.99 -7.67
C GLY A 37 -10.56 1.55 -6.25
N TYR A 38 -9.55 2.13 -5.62
CA TYR A 38 -9.10 1.70 -4.30
C TYR A 38 -10.01 2.15 -3.16
N ARG A 39 -10.29 1.24 -2.24
CA ARG A 39 -11.02 1.55 -1.01
C ARG A 39 -10.34 2.66 -0.19
N ARG A 40 -9.00 2.71 -0.20
CA ARG A 40 -8.22 3.73 0.52
C ARG A 40 -8.54 5.15 0.03
N TYR A 41 -8.88 5.34 -1.24
CA TYR A 41 -9.27 6.65 -1.77
C TYR A 41 -10.56 7.15 -1.14
N ARG A 42 -11.58 6.30 -1.03
CA ARG A 42 -12.84 6.66 -0.35
C ARG A 42 -12.64 6.98 1.12
N MET A 43 -11.81 6.18 1.79
CA MET A 43 -11.44 6.43 3.19
C MET A 43 -10.74 7.77 3.34
N HIS A 44 -9.78 8.08 2.46
CA HIS A 44 -9.08 9.36 2.46
C HIS A 44 -10.03 10.54 2.24
N LEU A 45 -10.95 10.46 1.26
CA LEU A 45 -11.95 11.50 1.02
C LEU A 45 -12.87 11.73 2.23
N MET A 46 -13.26 10.66 2.92
CA MET A 46 -14.03 10.78 4.16
C MET A 46 -13.21 11.48 5.26
N GLU A 47 -11.95 11.10 5.41
CA GLU A 47 -11.02 11.74 6.35
C GLU A 47 -10.77 13.20 6.01
N GLU A 48 -10.67 13.59 4.72
CA GLU A 48 -10.52 14.99 4.30
C GLU A 48 -11.73 15.84 4.67
N LYS A 49 -12.95 15.34 4.49
CA LYS A 49 -14.15 16.02 4.96
C LYS A 49 -14.11 16.28 6.48
N MET A 50 -13.64 15.30 7.25
CA MET A 50 -13.46 15.45 8.70
C MET A 50 -12.33 16.43 9.04
N ARG A 51 -11.22 16.41 8.27
CA ARG A 51 -10.10 17.34 8.45
C ARG A 51 -10.50 18.78 8.16
N ALA A 52 -11.33 19.02 7.16
CA ALA A 52 -11.84 20.35 6.83
C ALA A 52 -12.73 20.95 7.94
N ALA A 53 -13.41 20.10 8.71
CA ALA A 53 -14.26 20.56 9.82
C ALA A 53 -13.49 21.02 11.07
N LEU A 54 -12.21 20.62 11.23
CA LEU A 54 -11.42 20.89 12.43
C LEU A 54 -10.03 21.45 12.07
N PRO A 55 -9.64 22.64 12.56
CA PRO A 55 -8.31 23.20 12.34
C PRO A 55 -7.18 22.27 12.85
N MET A 56 -6.02 22.30 12.18
CA MET A 56 -4.86 21.48 12.52
C MET A 56 -4.41 21.67 13.99
N GLY A 57 -4.47 22.90 14.50
CA GLY A 57 -4.11 23.21 15.89
C GLY A 57 -4.94 22.47 16.93
N VAL A 58 -6.20 22.13 16.62
CA VAL A 58 -7.09 21.36 17.50
C VAL A 58 -6.93 19.86 17.26
N ARG A 59 -6.97 19.43 16.00
CA ARG A 59 -6.97 17.99 15.70
C ARG A 59 -5.65 17.30 15.97
N ARG A 60 -4.50 17.98 15.80
CA ARG A 60 -3.18 17.38 16.06
C ARG A 60 -3.00 16.93 17.51
N PRO A 61 -3.23 17.76 18.54
CA PRO A 61 -3.13 17.31 19.91
C PRO A 61 -4.24 16.31 20.29
N LEU A 62 -5.49 16.57 19.90
CA LEU A 62 -6.63 15.71 20.23
C LEU A 62 -6.48 14.32 19.66
N PHE A 63 -6.38 14.21 18.35
CA PHE A 63 -6.26 12.91 17.67
C PHE A 63 -4.86 12.27 17.81
N GLY A 64 -3.83 13.08 18.07
CA GLY A 64 -2.51 12.58 18.43
C GLY A 64 -2.52 11.82 19.75
N LEU A 65 -3.20 12.36 20.77
CA LEU A 65 -3.39 11.68 22.05
C LEU A 65 -4.26 10.43 21.88
N LEU A 66 -5.41 10.54 21.23
CA LEU A 66 -6.29 9.39 20.96
C LEU A 66 -5.55 8.29 20.18
N GLY A 67 -4.78 8.65 19.16
CA GLY A 67 -3.99 7.71 18.38
C GLY A 67 -2.86 7.01 19.16
N ARG A 68 -2.42 7.58 20.29
CA ARG A 68 -1.44 6.94 21.20
C ARG A 68 -2.14 6.00 22.19
N VAL A 69 -3.18 6.48 22.86
CA VAL A 69 -3.85 5.78 23.96
C VAL A 69 -4.78 4.68 23.46
N TYR A 70 -5.44 4.90 22.30
CA TYR A 70 -6.40 3.93 21.78
C TYR A 70 -5.73 2.59 21.45
N PRO A 71 -6.25 1.45 21.96
CA PRO A 71 -5.63 0.15 21.72
C PRO A 71 -5.73 -0.26 20.24
N LYS A 72 -4.71 -0.92 19.71
CA LYS A 72 -4.79 -1.59 18.42
C LYS A 72 -5.34 -3.02 18.65
N ALA A 73 -6.65 -3.15 18.55
CA ALA A 73 -7.36 -4.41 18.74
C ALA A 73 -7.71 -5.01 17.38
N ASP A 74 -6.80 -5.79 16.80
CA ASP A 74 -6.99 -6.40 15.46
C ASP A 74 -8.10 -7.48 15.49
N TRP A 75 -8.38 -8.05 16.66
CA TRP A 75 -9.46 -9.00 16.94
C TRP A 75 -10.84 -8.34 17.13
N ALA A 76 -10.89 -7.04 17.43
CA ALA A 76 -12.15 -6.34 17.73
C ALA A 76 -12.98 -6.08 16.45
N PRO A 77 -14.30 -5.90 16.58
CA PRO A 77 -15.16 -5.41 15.49
C PRO A 77 -14.63 -4.13 14.86
N ARG A 78 -14.90 -3.92 13.57
CA ARG A 78 -14.34 -2.81 12.77
C ARG A 78 -14.55 -1.43 13.40
N VAL A 79 -15.68 -1.22 14.07
CA VAL A 79 -16.01 0.05 14.77
C VAL A 79 -15.02 0.42 15.87
N PHE A 80 -14.37 -0.57 16.48
CA PHE A 80 -13.36 -0.36 17.52
C PHE A 80 -11.91 -0.34 16.99
N ARG A 81 -11.72 -0.36 15.66
CA ARG A 81 -10.39 -0.29 15.03
C ARG A 81 -10.00 1.14 14.63
N ALA A 82 -10.44 2.14 15.42
CA ALA A 82 -10.30 3.55 15.09
C ALA A 82 -8.88 4.13 15.24
N LYS A 83 -7.93 3.37 15.83
CA LYS A 83 -6.56 3.87 16.08
C LYS A 83 -5.89 4.45 14.83
N THR A 84 -5.98 3.77 13.70
CA THR A 84 -5.38 4.21 12.43
C THR A 84 -6.04 5.50 11.93
N THR A 85 -7.36 5.61 12.06
CA THR A 85 -8.11 6.83 11.71
C THR A 85 -7.71 8.00 12.60
N PHE A 86 -7.58 7.81 13.92
CA PHE A 86 -7.08 8.86 14.80
C PHE A 86 -5.65 9.30 14.43
N GLN A 87 -4.79 8.36 14.12
CA GLN A 87 -3.44 8.67 13.66
C GLN A 87 -3.45 9.43 12.33
N ALA A 88 -4.35 9.10 11.40
CA ALA A 88 -4.51 9.82 10.14
C ALA A 88 -5.07 11.24 10.36
N MET A 89 -6.06 11.40 11.26
CA MET A 89 -6.66 12.69 11.61
C MET A 89 -5.68 13.67 12.28
N ALA A 90 -4.63 13.17 12.93
CA ALA A 90 -3.60 14.00 13.54
C ALA A 90 -2.58 14.58 12.52
N ARG A 91 -2.66 14.18 11.24
CA ARG A 91 -1.71 14.50 10.18
C ARG A 91 -2.32 15.42 9.12
N ASP A 92 -1.48 16.03 8.29
CA ASP A 92 -1.92 16.62 7.02
C ASP A 92 -2.32 15.54 6.00
N ALA A 93 -2.90 15.93 4.87
CA ALA A 93 -3.42 15.03 3.85
C ALA A 93 -2.33 14.08 3.30
N THR A 94 -1.17 14.65 2.93
CA THR A 94 -0.05 13.89 2.34
C THR A 94 0.56 12.92 3.35
N GLU A 95 0.82 13.38 4.58
CA GLU A 95 1.36 12.52 5.64
C GLU A 95 0.38 11.41 6.04
N ALA A 96 -0.91 11.72 6.08
CA ALA A 96 -1.95 10.72 6.37
C ALA A 96 -2.04 9.67 5.27
N TYR A 97 -1.97 10.09 4.01
CA TYR A 97 -1.98 9.17 2.89
C TYR A 97 -0.73 8.26 2.90
N PHE A 98 0.45 8.85 3.02
CA PHE A 98 1.70 8.09 3.20
C PHE A 98 1.62 7.08 4.35
N HIS A 99 1.09 7.50 5.52
CA HIS A 99 0.90 6.60 6.65
C HIS A 99 -0.05 5.44 6.35
N SER A 100 -1.07 5.65 5.52
CA SER A 100 -2.06 4.62 5.15
C SER A 100 -1.50 3.57 4.19
N VAL A 101 -0.59 3.94 3.29
CA VAL A 101 0.01 3.04 2.29
C VAL A 101 1.31 2.40 2.76
N SER A 102 1.94 2.92 3.83
CA SER A 102 3.20 2.39 4.35
C SER A 102 3.02 1.08 5.12
N ILE A 103 3.77 0.05 4.75
CA ILE A 103 3.90 -1.20 5.52
C ILE A 103 4.63 -0.93 6.84
N LEU A 104 5.82 -0.36 6.75
CA LEU A 104 6.63 0.05 7.90
C LEU A 104 6.33 1.52 8.22
N ARG A 105 5.38 1.75 9.10
CA ARG A 105 4.98 3.11 9.53
C ARG A 105 6.09 3.80 10.32
N GLY A 106 6.04 5.11 10.42
CA GLY A 106 7.12 5.89 11.02
C GLY A 106 7.51 5.51 12.45
N ASP A 107 6.53 5.12 13.29
CA ASP A 107 6.80 4.60 14.63
C ASP A 107 7.52 3.24 14.62
N MET A 108 7.19 2.37 13.65
CA MET A 108 7.88 1.10 13.45
C MET A 108 9.30 1.32 12.90
N ARG A 109 9.47 2.19 11.90
CA ARG A 109 10.80 2.50 11.34
C ARG A 109 11.75 3.03 12.40
N ARG A 110 11.28 3.93 13.29
CA ARG A 110 12.11 4.45 14.40
C ARG A 110 12.58 3.38 15.37
N LYS A 111 11.79 2.33 15.57
CA LYS A 111 12.17 1.18 16.43
C LYS A 111 13.00 0.14 15.69
N LEU A 112 12.75 0.00 14.39
CA LEU A 112 13.39 -1.00 13.55
C LEU A 112 14.83 -0.63 13.20
N PHE A 113 15.10 0.66 12.95
CA PHE A 113 16.42 1.11 12.57
C PHE A 113 17.33 1.30 13.79
N SER A 114 18.58 0.83 13.68
CA SER A 114 19.63 1.05 14.67
C SER A 114 19.93 2.55 14.88
N ALA A 115 20.52 2.90 16.01
CA ALA A 115 20.90 4.28 16.29
C ALA A 115 21.92 4.79 15.26
N GLU A 116 22.87 3.95 14.87
CA GLU A 116 23.88 4.28 13.87
C GLU A 116 23.25 4.57 12.52
N PHE A 117 22.37 3.69 12.05
CA PHE A 117 21.69 3.89 10.76
C PHE A 117 20.82 5.14 10.75
N ARG A 118 20.09 5.43 11.85
CA ARG A 118 19.34 6.69 11.97
C ARG A 118 20.24 7.93 11.88
N ASN A 119 21.43 7.88 12.47
CA ASN A 119 22.40 8.96 12.35
C ASN A 119 22.90 9.12 10.91
N ARG A 120 23.16 7.99 10.20
CA ARG A 120 23.56 8.01 8.78
C ARG A 120 22.48 8.57 7.86
N LEU A 121 21.19 8.37 8.18
CA LEU A 121 20.09 8.96 7.44
C LEU A 121 20.02 10.50 7.55
N GLY A 122 20.67 11.11 8.54
CA GLY A 122 20.74 12.57 8.67
C GLY A 122 19.38 13.27 8.78
N GLY A 123 18.37 12.56 9.32
CA GLY A 123 17.00 13.07 9.42
C GLY A 123 16.11 12.78 8.20
N TYR A 124 16.63 12.14 7.15
CA TYR A 124 15.81 11.76 5.99
C TYR A 124 14.64 10.83 6.40
N ASP A 125 13.46 11.12 5.89
CA ASP A 125 12.27 10.26 5.97
C ASP A 125 11.67 10.06 4.58
N ALA A 126 11.24 8.83 4.28
CA ALA A 126 10.61 8.50 3.01
C ALA A 126 9.35 9.33 2.71
N LEU A 127 8.73 9.96 3.70
CA LEU A 127 7.65 10.94 3.52
C LEU A 127 8.07 12.11 2.63
N GLU A 128 9.36 12.46 2.57
CA GLU A 128 9.86 13.55 1.74
C GLU A 128 9.61 13.32 0.25
N VAL A 129 9.62 12.05 -0.20
CA VAL A 129 9.27 11.68 -1.58
C VAL A 129 7.82 12.07 -1.86
N PHE A 130 6.91 11.75 -0.94
CA PHE A 130 5.49 12.11 -1.07
C PHE A 130 5.27 13.62 -1.02
N ARG A 131 5.94 14.33 -0.12
CA ARG A 131 5.86 15.80 -0.03
C ARG A 131 6.34 16.49 -1.29
N ARG A 132 7.44 16.03 -1.88
CA ARG A 132 7.97 16.56 -3.14
C ARG A 132 6.96 16.38 -4.29
N HIS A 133 6.35 15.19 -4.41
CA HIS A 133 5.32 14.97 -5.41
C HIS A 133 4.04 15.76 -5.12
N ALA A 134 3.62 15.85 -3.87
CA ALA A 134 2.46 16.65 -3.49
C ALA A 134 2.62 18.13 -3.84
N ALA A 135 3.82 18.69 -3.60
CA ALA A 135 4.13 20.07 -3.98
C ALA A 135 4.09 20.31 -5.50
N ALA A 136 4.34 19.28 -6.29
CA ALA A 136 4.30 19.35 -7.77
C ALA A 136 2.93 18.98 -8.36
N ALA A 137 1.96 18.55 -7.55
CA ALA A 137 0.68 18.04 -8.06
C ALA A 137 -0.23 19.11 -8.67
N GLY A 138 -0.09 20.39 -8.27
CA GLY A 138 -0.84 21.51 -8.85
C GLY A 138 -2.36 21.40 -8.69
N THR A 139 -2.85 20.75 -7.64
CA THR A 139 -4.28 20.51 -7.39
C THR A 139 -4.65 20.61 -5.92
N ASP A 140 -5.83 21.18 -5.65
CA ASP A 140 -6.45 21.20 -4.32
C ASP A 140 -7.51 20.09 -4.15
N ASP A 141 -7.82 19.34 -5.20
CA ASP A 141 -8.75 18.20 -5.13
C ASP A 141 -8.08 17.02 -4.42
N ALA A 142 -8.69 16.58 -3.32
CA ALA A 142 -8.15 15.54 -2.47
C ALA A 142 -7.98 14.18 -3.16
N LEU A 143 -8.87 13.81 -4.09
CA LEU A 143 -8.73 12.58 -4.87
C LEU A 143 -7.63 12.72 -5.92
N ALA A 144 -7.61 13.82 -6.66
CA ALA A 144 -6.60 14.07 -7.68
C ALA A 144 -5.18 14.06 -7.08
N LEU A 145 -5.00 14.64 -5.88
CA LEU A 145 -3.73 14.62 -5.16
C LEU A 145 -3.26 13.19 -4.87
N ILE A 146 -4.08 12.35 -4.26
CA ILE A 146 -3.64 11.00 -3.90
C ILE A 146 -3.53 10.06 -5.11
N GLN A 147 -4.31 10.28 -6.17
CA GLN A 147 -4.12 9.59 -7.45
C GLN A 147 -2.77 9.97 -8.07
N TYR A 148 -2.42 11.26 -8.07
CA TYR A 148 -1.11 11.72 -8.55
C TYR A 148 0.04 11.12 -7.72
N LEU A 149 -0.10 11.07 -6.41
CA LEU A 149 0.90 10.42 -5.54
C LEU A 149 1.07 8.93 -5.89
N ASP A 150 -0.04 8.21 -6.09
CA ASP A 150 0.02 6.80 -6.49
C ASP A 150 0.65 6.61 -7.88
N LEU A 151 0.28 7.43 -8.85
CA LEU A 151 0.88 7.39 -10.19
C LEU A 151 2.40 7.62 -10.16
N LYS A 152 2.90 8.47 -9.25
CA LYS A 152 4.33 8.80 -9.13
C LYS A 152 5.12 7.87 -8.21
N THR A 153 4.47 7.08 -7.38
CA THR A 153 5.14 6.23 -6.39
C THR A 153 4.69 4.77 -6.47
N TYR A 154 3.44 4.49 -6.10
CA TYR A 154 2.91 3.13 -5.99
C TYR A 154 2.79 2.43 -7.35
N LEU A 155 2.23 3.08 -8.36
CA LEU A 155 2.08 2.49 -9.69
C LEU A 155 3.44 2.14 -10.29
N VAL A 156 4.38 3.06 -10.26
CA VAL A 156 5.71 2.87 -10.85
C VAL A 156 6.57 1.91 -10.03
N GLY A 157 6.65 2.14 -8.70
CA GLY A 157 7.58 1.44 -7.82
C GLY A 157 7.07 0.07 -7.33
N ASP A 158 5.77 -0.17 -7.41
CA ASP A 158 5.15 -1.42 -6.95
C ASP A 158 4.46 -2.16 -8.10
N ILE A 159 3.37 -1.65 -8.63
CA ILE A 159 2.53 -2.38 -9.60
C ILE A 159 3.30 -2.69 -10.89
N ASN A 160 3.88 -1.68 -11.54
CA ASN A 160 4.60 -1.88 -12.80
C ASN A 160 5.84 -2.74 -12.61
N THR A 161 6.60 -2.51 -11.53
CA THR A 161 7.77 -3.33 -11.19
C THR A 161 7.40 -4.80 -11.01
N LYS A 162 6.31 -5.08 -10.30
CA LYS A 162 5.80 -6.44 -10.12
C LYS A 162 5.41 -7.09 -11.43
N VAL A 163 4.59 -6.40 -12.23
CA VAL A 163 4.09 -6.95 -13.50
C VAL A 163 5.25 -7.22 -14.45
N ASP A 164 6.14 -6.24 -14.61
CA ASP A 164 7.32 -6.36 -15.48
C ASP A 164 8.21 -7.55 -15.07
N ARG A 165 8.63 -7.61 -13.78
CA ARG A 165 9.53 -8.67 -13.31
C ARG A 165 8.89 -10.05 -13.37
N ALA A 166 7.61 -10.16 -12.96
CA ALA A 166 6.92 -11.45 -12.97
C ALA A 166 6.61 -11.94 -14.39
N SER A 167 6.27 -11.07 -15.32
CA SER A 167 5.96 -11.45 -16.70
C SER A 167 7.24 -11.77 -17.49
N MET A 168 8.26 -10.93 -17.35
CA MET A 168 9.53 -11.13 -18.05
C MET A 168 10.31 -12.37 -17.57
N ALA A 169 10.14 -12.78 -16.31
CA ALA A 169 10.65 -14.05 -15.81
C ALA A 169 10.13 -15.28 -16.61
N HIS A 170 9.02 -15.11 -17.32
CA HIS A 170 8.41 -16.12 -18.18
C HIS A 170 8.41 -15.74 -19.67
N SER A 171 9.08 -14.67 -20.07
CA SER A 171 9.07 -14.13 -21.43
C SER A 171 7.64 -13.85 -21.95
N LEU A 172 6.75 -13.41 -21.06
CA LEU A 172 5.41 -12.95 -21.38
C LEU A 172 5.42 -11.43 -21.50
N GLU A 173 5.01 -10.90 -22.65
CA GLU A 173 4.79 -9.47 -22.80
C GLU A 173 3.42 -9.09 -22.22
N VAL A 174 3.42 -8.17 -21.26
CA VAL A 174 2.17 -7.62 -20.70
C VAL A 174 2.00 -6.17 -21.16
N ARG A 175 0.80 -5.84 -21.62
CA ARG A 175 0.42 -4.49 -22.04
C ARG A 175 -0.73 -4.01 -21.18
N GLU A 176 -0.65 -2.75 -20.73
CA GLU A 176 -1.62 -2.11 -19.85
C GLU A 176 -2.37 -0.96 -20.57
N PRO A 177 -3.47 -1.26 -21.31
CA PRO A 177 -4.20 -0.25 -22.06
C PRO A 177 -4.76 0.90 -21.20
N LEU A 178 -5.04 0.63 -19.91
CA LEU A 178 -5.54 1.65 -18.98
C LEU A 178 -4.46 2.61 -18.48
N MET A 179 -3.19 2.35 -18.82
CA MET A 179 -2.06 3.24 -18.57
C MET A 179 -1.65 4.07 -19.79
N ASP A 180 -2.41 4.01 -20.89
CA ASP A 180 -2.16 4.91 -22.03
C ASP A 180 -2.12 6.36 -21.53
N HIS A 181 -1.03 7.07 -21.86
CA HIS A 181 -0.77 8.39 -21.30
C HIS A 181 -1.86 9.40 -21.66
N LYS A 182 -2.44 9.32 -22.87
CA LYS A 182 -3.54 10.21 -23.30
C LYS A 182 -4.80 9.93 -22.49
N LEU A 183 -5.09 8.66 -22.22
CA LEU A 183 -6.21 8.28 -21.36
C LEU A 183 -5.98 8.78 -19.93
N VAL A 184 -4.79 8.60 -19.37
CA VAL A 184 -4.45 9.05 -17.99
C VAL A 184 -4.53 10.57 -17.89
N GLU A 185 -3.97 11.30 -18.86
CA GLU A 185 -4.04 12.78 -18.94
C GLU A 185 -5.48 13.28 -19.03
N TRP A 186 -6.30 12.67 -19.88
CA TRP A 186 -7.73 12.99 -19.97
C TRP A 186 -8.46 12.71 -18.67
N LEU A 187 -8.24 11.54 -18.05
CA LEU A 187 -8.85 11.19 -16.75
C LEU A 187 -8.44 12.16 -15.65
N ALA A 188 -7.22 12.68 -15.68
CA ALA A 188 -6.77 13.68 -14.71
C ALA A 188 -7.58 14.97 -14.75
N THR A 189 -8.16 15.33 -15.92
CA THR A 189 -9.00 16.54 -16.08
C THR A 189 -10.42 16.34 -15.54
N LEU A 190 -10.85 15.11 -15.27
CA LEU A 190 -12.23 14.83 -14.88
C LEU A 190 -12.48 15.10 -13.39
N PRO A 191 -13.65 15.66 -13.05
CA PRO A 191 -14.07 15.83 -11.66
C PRO A 191 -14.06 14.52 -10.88
N SER A 192 -13.62 14.56 -9.62
CA SER A 192 -13.54 13.41 -8.72
C SER A 192 -14.87 12.65 -8.57
N GLY A 193 -16.01 13.34 -8.65
CA GLY A 193 -17.34 12.73 -8.60
C GLY A 193 -17.67 11.78 -9.75
N LEU A 194 -17.00 11.90 -10.90
CA LEU A 194 -17.12 10.94 -12.01
C LEU A 194 -16.30 9.67 -11.78
N LYS A 195 -15.29 9.72 -10.92
CA LYS A 195 -14.44 8.57 -10.58
C LYS A 195 -14.99 7.79 -9.40
N ILE A 196 -15.44 8.51 -8.37
CA ILE A 196 -16.01 7.93 -7.14
C ILE A 196 -17.37 8.56 -6.87
N GLN A 197 -18.42 7.76 -6.87
CA GLN A 197 -19.78 8.21 -6.53
C GLN A 197 -20.33 7.39 -5.36
N GLY A 198 -20.56 8.05 -4.21
CA GLY A 198 -20.97 7.38 -2.98
C GLY A 198 -19.96 6.30 -2.55
N ASN A 199 -20.40 5.07 -2.51
CA ASN A 199 -19.54 3.92 -2.20
C ASN A 199 -18.91 3.23 -3.42
N GLU A 200 -19.19 3.72 -4.63
CA GLU A 200 -18.77 3.12 -5.87
C GLU A 200 -17.50 3.80 -6.41
N GLY A 201 -16.42 3.03 -6.55
CA GLY A 201 -15.23 3.43 -7.28
C GLY A 201 -15.26 2.97 -8.72
N LYS A 202 -14.43 3.55 -9.58
CA LYS A 202 -14.43 3.33 -11.05
C LYS A 202 -15.79 3.64 -11.68
N TYR A 203 -16.52 4.60 -11.12
CA TYR A 203 -17.91 4.86 -11.52
C TYR A 203 -18.06 5.09 -13.01
N LEU A 204 -17.34 6.06 -13.58
CA LEU A 204 -17.37 6.35 -15.00
C LEU A 204 -17.00 5.13 -15.86
N PHE A 205 -15.94 4.41 -15.45
CA PHE A 205 -15.48 3.24 -16.20
C PHE A 205 -16.53 2.13 -16.21
N LYS A 206 -17.14 1.85 -15.07
CA LYS A 206 -18.22 0.87 -14.98
C LYS A 206 -19.43 1.27 -15.84
N LYS A 207 -19.83 2.55 -15.77
CA LYS A 207 -20.92 3.08 -16.61
C LYS A 207 -20.65 2.94 -18.11
N ALA A 208 -19.43 3.20 -18.53
CA ALA A 208 -19.03 3.02 -19.93
C ALA A 208 -19.03 1.55 -20.37
N MET A 209 -18.83 0.62 -19.44
CA MET A 209 -18.77 -0.81 -19.74
C MET A 209 -20.14 -1.54 -19.60
N GLU A 210 -21.17 -0.93 -19.04
CA GLU A 210 -22.52 -1.53 -18.90
C GLU A 210 -23.09 -2.09 -20.21
N PRO A 211 -22.92 -1.44 -21.37
CA PRO A 211 -23.38 -2.02 -22.63
C PRO A 211 -22.58 -3.23 -23.12
N LEU A 212 -21.40 -3.48 -22.54
CA LEU A 212 -20.44 -4.47 -23.03
C LEU A 212 -20.24 -5.66 -22.08
N LEU A 213 -20.49 -5.46 -20.79
CA LEU A 213 -20.24 -6.46 -19.75
C LEU A 213 -21.46 -6.64 -18.84
N PRO A 214 -21.75 -7.86 -18.39
CA PRO A 214 -22.86 -8.11 -17.48
C PRO A 214 -22.58 -7.55 -16.07
N ASP A 215 -23.66 -7.23 -15.35
CA ASP A 215 -23.59 -6.58 -14.03
C ASP A 215 -22.87 -7.40 -12.97
N ASP A 216 -22.97 -8.71 -13.01
CA ASP A 216 -22.26 -9.61 -12.08
C ASP A 216 -20.73 -9.58 -12.26
N VAL A 217 -20.24 -9.17 -13.42
CA VAL A 217 -18.82 -8.91 -13.66
C VAL A 217 -18.44 -7.50 -13.18
N LEU A 218 -19.23 -6.48 -13.54
CA LEU A 218 -18.93 -5.07 -13.25
C LEU A 218 -19.03 -4.74 -11.76
N TYR A 219 -20.05 -5.27 -11.09
CA TYR A 219 -20.41 -4.90 -9.72
C TYR A 219 -20.06 -5.97 -8.69
N ARG A 220 -19.31 -6.99 -9.08
CA ARG A 220 -18.84 -8.02 -8.14
C ARG A 220 -17.99 -7.42 -7.01
N PRO A 221 -18.01 -8.00 -5.80
CA PRO A 221 -17.11 -7.63 -4.73
C PRO A 221 -15.64 -7.74 -5.17
N LYS A 222 -14.84 -6.71 -4.91
CA LYS A 222 -13.42 -6.71 -5.25
C LYS A 222 -12.68 -7.82 -4.49
N MET A 223 -12.01 -8.69 -5.23
CA MET A 223 -11.06 -9.68 -4.70
C MET A 223 -9.64 -9.28 -5.10
N GLY A 224 -8.74 -9.24 -4.10
CA GLY A 224 -7.32 -8.98 -4.34
C GLY A 224 -6.51 -10.27 -4.40
N PHE A 225 -5.27 -10.20 -4.91
CA PHE A 225 -4.28 -11.27 -4.86
C PHE A 225 -3.71 -11.39 -3.43
N ALA A 226 -4.53 -11.84 -2.48
CA ALA A 226 -4.10 -12.01 -1.10
C ALA A 226 -3.29 -13.31 -0.93
N VAL A 227 -2.10 -13.18 -0.36
CA VAL A 227 -1.24 -14.30 0.02
C VAL A 227 -1.40 -14.52 1.54
N PRO A 228 -1.64 -15.74 2.02
CA PRO A 228 -1.86 -16.02 3.43
C PRO A 228 -0.54 -16.01 4.25
N LEU A 229 0.21 -14.91 4.18
CA LEU A 229 1.51 -14.76 4.86
C LEU A 229 1.42 -15.00 6.36
N GLU A 230 0.36 -14.50 7.00
CA GLU A 230 0.12 -14.70 8.43
C GLU A 230 0.15 -16.19 8.80
N ARG A 231 -0.60 -17.01 8.04
CA ARG A 231 -0.67 -18.45 8.24
C ARG A 231 0.66 -19.14 7.92
N TRP A 232 1.32 -18.71 6.84
CA TRP A 232 2.59 -19.31 6.44
C TRP A 232 3.69 -19.06 7.47
N PHE A 233 3.78 -17.85 8.02
CA PHE A 233 4.82 -17.45 8.96
C PHE A 233 4.58 -17.93 10.39
N ARG A 234 3.34 -18.36 10.71
CA ARG A 234 3.02 -19.09 11.93
C ARG A 234 3.11 -20.61 11.76
N GLY A 235 3.13 -21.11 10.53
CA GLY A 235 3.13 -22.53 10.18
C GLY A 235 4.35 -22.96 9.36
N PRO A 236 4.17 -23.32 8.07
CA PRO A 236 5.21 -23.99 7.28
C PRO A 236 6.49 -23.16 7.06
N LEU A 237 6.42 -21.84 7.09
CA LEU A 237 7.56 -20.95 6.93
C LEU A 237 8.04 -20.32 8.25
N LYS A 238 7.54 -20.79 9.40
CA LYS A 238 7.86 -20.24 10.72
C LYS A 238 9.37 -20.14 10.96
N GLN A 239 10.07 -21.26 10.78
CA GLN A 239 11.53 -21.33 11.02
C GLN A 239 12.29 -20.51 9.97
N ARG A 240 11.93 -20.63 8.68
CA ARG A 240 12.58 -19.88 7.59
C ARG A 240 12.57 -18.36 7.84
N VAL A 241 11.42 -17.81 8.25
CA VAL A 241 11.29 -16.38 8.55
C VAL A 241 12.13 -15.99 9.77
N ARG A 242 12.13 -16.84 10.81
CA ARG A 242 12.96 -16.60 12.00
C ARG A 242 14.45 -16.56 11.65
N ASP A 243 14.92 -17.55 10.91
CA ASP A 243 16.33 -17.66 10.52
C ASP A 243 16.76 -16.51 9.62
N ALA A 244 15.94 -16.08 8.65
CA ALA A 244 16.22 -14.96 7.79
C ALA A 244 16.25 -13.63 8.56
N VAL A 245 15.21 -13.35 9.36
CA VAL A 245 15.06 -12.06 10.05
C VAL A 245 16.05 -11.90 11.20
N LEU A 246 16.39 -13.00 11.88
CA LEU A 246 17.32 -12.99 13.02
C LEU A 246 18.73 -13.50 12.65
N GLY A 247 18.96 -13.82 11.39
CA GLY A 247 20.23 -14.33 10.89
C GLY A 247 21.33 -13.27 10.77
N GLU A 248 22.53 -13.76 10.46
CA GLU A 248 23.72 -12.92 10.35
C GLU A 248 23.68 -11.96 9.17
N THR A 249 23.00 -12.31 8.07
CA THR A 249 22.86 -11.46 6.87
C THR A 249 22.27 -10.10 7.25
N LEU A 250 21.13 -10.05 7.94
CA LEU A 250 20.53 -8.79 8.39
C LEU A 250 21.34 -8.13 9.50
N ALA A 251 21.92 -8.91 10.43
CA ALA A 251 22.72 -8.40 11.52
C ALA A 251 23.97 -7.68 11.00
N ALA A 252 24.65 -8.25 10.01
CA ALA A 252 25.88 -7.68 9.42
C ALA A 252 25.66 -6.33 8.71
N THR A 253 24.40 -6.00 8.32
CA THR A 253 24.11 -4.71 7.69
C THR A 253 24.27 -3.52 8.64
N GLY A 254 24.14 -3.72 9.95
CA GLY A 254 24.10 -2.66 10.96
C GLY A 254 22.87 -1.74 10.87
N ILE A 255 21.91 -2.06 9.99
CA ILE A 255 20.72 -1.24 9.73
C ILE A 255 19.67 -1.40 10.82
N PHE A 256 19.50 -2.62 11.32
CA PHE A 256 18.34 -3.01 12.13
C PHE A 256 18.67 -3.17 13.61
N GLU A 257 17.70 -2.79 14.46
CA GLU A 257 17.75 -3.00 15.91
C GLU A 257 17.32 -4.45 16.23
N ARG A 258 18.26 -5.27 16.70
CA ARG A 258 18.10 -6.69 16.97
C ARG A 258 16.91 -6.99 17.87
N SER A 259 16.78 -6.27 18.96
CA SER A 259 15.70 -6.46 19.94
C SER A 259 14.31 -6.22 19.33
N TYR A 260 14.21 -5.31 18.36
CA TYR A 260 12.95 -5.07 17.69
C TYR A 260 12.64 -6.12 16.60
N LEU A 261 13.65 -6.67 15.93
CA LEU A 261 13.48 -7.82 15.04
C LEU A 261 12.94 -9.04 15.80
N GLU A 262 13.50 -9.35 16.97
CA GLU A 262 13.04 -10.40 17.87
C GLU A 262 11.59 -10.17 18.29
N HIS A 263 11.24 -8.94 18.70
CA HIS A 263 9.87 -8.58 19.04
C HIS A 263 8.89 -8.82 17.87
N LEU A 264 9.25 -8.46 16.63
CA LEU A 264 8.38 -8.68 15.47
C LEU A 264 8.12 -10.17 15.22
N VAL A 265 9.17 -10.98 15.26
CA VAL A 265 9.09 -12.43 15.07
C VAL A 265 8.27 -13.08 16.16
N ASP A 266 8.61 -12.83 17.44
CA ASP A 266 7.97 -13.49 18.58
C ASP A 266 6.50 -13.10 18.73
N ALA A 267 6.16 -11.80 18.59
CA ALA A 267 4.78 -11.34 18.66
C ALA A 267 3.93 -11.87 17.49
N HIS A 268 4.53 -12.05 16.30
CA HIS A 268 3.81 -12.66 15.17
C HIS A 268 3.60 -14.16 15.40
N GLN A 269 4.65 -14.88 15.76
CA GLN A 269 4.63 -16.35 15.92
C GLN A 269 3.81 -16.84 17.11
N SER A 270 3.70 -16.03 18.18
CA SER A 270 2.82 -16.30 19.32
C SER A 270 1.35 -15.98 19.04
N GLY A 271 1.03 -15.31 17.95
CA GLY A 271 -0.34 -14.85 17.64
C GLY A 271 -0.74 -13.56 18.35
N ALA A 272 0.12 -12.96 19.17
CA ALA A 272 -0.16 -11.71 19.89
C ALA A 272 -0.46 -10.55 18.93
N ARG A 273 0.21 -10.51 17.76
CA ARG A 273 -0.01 -9.50 16.73
C ARG A 273 0.36 -10.02 15.34
N ASP A 274 -0.37 -9.56 14.32
CA ASP A 274 0.00 -9.83 12.94
C ASP A 274 1.07 -8.82 12.45
N TYR A 275 2.27 -9.33 12.20
CA TYR A 275 3.41 -8.64 11.61
C TYR A 275 3.85 -9.28 10.28
N SER A 276 2.95 -10.03 9.62
CA SER A 276 3.30 -10.76 8.39
C SER A 276 3.86 -9.86 7.29
N ALA A 277 3.26 -8.68 7.05
CA ALA A 277 3.75 -7.76 6.03
C ALA A 277 5.14 -7.17 6.37
N PRO A 278 5.42 -6.66 7.60
CA PRO A 278 6.77 -6.30 8.01
C PRO A 278 7.80 -7.43 7.89
N LEU A 279 7.45 -8.63 8.31
CA LEU A 279 8.33 -9.79 8.23
C LEU A 279 8.61 -10.21 6.78
N TRP A 280 7.60 -10.11 5.91
CA TRP A 280 7.78 -10.31 4.47
C TRP A 280 8.77 -9.30 3.89
N THR A 281 8.63 -8.01 4.25
CA THR A 281 9.55 -6.97 3.80
C THR A 281 11.00 -7.26 4.20
N LEU A 282 11.21 -7.71 5.45
CA LEU A 282 12.54 -8.07 5.96
C LEU A 282 13.09 -9.33 5.28
N LEU A 283 12.26 -10.33 5.05
CA LEU A 283 12.63 -11.55 4.33
C LEU A 283 13.07 -11.24 2.90
N MET A 284 12.35 -10.35 2.21
CA MET A 284 12.71 -9.92 0.84
C MET A 284 13.94 -9.01 0.78
N PHE A 285 14.26 -8.35 1.88
CA PHE A 285 15.49 -7.57 1.99
C PHE A 285 16.70 -8.47 2.28
N GLU A 286 16.52 -9.59 2.96
CA GLU A 286 17.56 -10.58 3.26
C GLU A 286 17.93 -11.42 2.02
N ALA A 287 16.94 -11.71 1.15
CA ALA A 287 17.12 -12.55 -0.03
C ALA A 287 17.89 -11.82 -1.15
#